data_54d108bd85d95b6573e31ebaf4874d70
#
_entry.id   54d108bd85d95b6573e31ebaf4874d70
#
_cell.length_a   1.000
_cell.length_b   1.000
_cell.length_c   1.000
_cell.angle_alpha   90.00
_cell.angle_beta   90.00
_cell.angle_gamma   90.00
#
_symmetry.space_group_name_H-M   'P 1'
#
loop_
_entity.id
_entity.type
_entity.pdbx_description
1 polymer ?
#
loop_
_entity_poly.entity_id
_entity_poly.type
_entity_poly.pdbx_seq_one_letter_code
_entity_poly.pdbx_strand_id
1 'polypeptide(L)'
;MASLADASIWNDSAIMDEASHIPAGYSYIVKKDMRINPEHPPLVKDLAGISALIYSKINGDKINFPDAIPAWQNEINGQWNFGFNFLYTANNNADNIIFWSRIPSILIMLVLGFYIFKWTREIYGKKAGLVALFLYVLSPTVLTHGRFVTTDMPVAAGIFIATYYFIKALKNPIKKNIIISGIVLGIALLLKFSAFLLIPFFVLLIIIFIISKILHSKLSLNNNSPDIKYGLGFKFYVSCFMIFIIAAAVIYPLYQYHVWNY
;
A
#
# COMPACT_ATOMS: atom_id res chain seq x y z
N MET A 1 -5.17 -0.85 -19.78
CA MET A 1 -4.32 -0.27 -18.71
C MET A 1 -3.10 -1.14 -18.45
N ALA A 2 -3.24 -2.43 -18.08
CA ALA A 2 -2.09 -3.31 -17.83
C ALA A 2 -1.13 -3.34 -19.03
N SER A 3 -1.62 -3.64 -20.23
CA SER A 3 -0.81 -3.70 -21.45
C SER A 3 -0.14 -2.36 -21.81
N LEU A 4 -0.78 -1.23 -21.54
CA LEU A 4 -0.17 0.09 -21.74
C LEU A 4 0.95 0.35 -20.73
N ALA A 5 0.75 -0.01 -19.46
CA ALA A 5 1.77 0.12 -18.43
C ALA A 5 2.97 -0.80 -18.74
N ASP A 6 2.70 -2.06 -19.06
CA ASP A 6 3.71 -3.07 -19.40
C ASP A 6 4.55 -2.66 -20.63
N ALA A 7 3.90 -2.26 -21.71
CA ALA A 7 4.60 -1.78 -22.90
C ALA A 7 5.43 -0.50 -22.64
N SER A 8 5.02 0.33 -21.69
CA SER A 8 5.71 1.59 -21.37
C SER A 8 6.91 1.44 -20.43
N ILE A 9 7.03 0.29 -19.74
CA ILE A 9 8.18 0.03 -18.85
C ILE A 9 9.30 -0.75 -19.53
N TRP A 10 9.07 -1.24 -20.76
CA TRP A 10 10.07 -1.98 -21.50
C TRP A 10 11.21 -1.07 -21.93
N ASN A 11 12.44 -1.40 -21.56
CA ASN A 11 13.67 -0.64 -21.80
C ASN A 11 13.61 0.82 -21.26
N ASP A 12 12.81 1.08 -20.23
CA ASP A 12 12.72 2.39 -19.58
C ASP A 12 13.64 2.41 -18.35
N SER A 13 14.59 3.34 -18.31
CA SER A 13 15.56 3.47 -17.21
C SER A 13 14.88 3.78 -15.88
N ALA A 14 15.60 3.54 -14.77
CA ALA A 14 15.09 3.89 -13.44
C ALA A 14 14.90 5.41 -13.32
N ILE A 15 13.76 5.80 -12.76
CA ILE A 15 13.59 7.18 -12.26
C ILE A 15 14.34 7.34 -10.92
N MET A 16 14.49 8.59 -10.46
CA MET A 16 15.26 8.90 -9.26
C MET A 16 14.86 8.03 -8.06
N ASP A 17 13.57 7.96 -7.72
CA ASP A 17 13.10 7.17 -6.57
C ASP A 17 13.41 5.68 -6.71
N GLU A 18 13.29 5.14 -7.92
CA GLU A 18 13.56 3.72 -8.18
C GLU A 18 15.02 3.36 -7.99
N ALA A 19 15.93 4.30 -8.31
CA ALA A 19 17.36 4.10 -8.09
C ALA A 19 17.71 3.88 -6.60
N SER A 20 16.89 4.37 -5.68
CA SER A 20 17.03 4.10 -4.25
C SER A 20 16.12 2.97 -3.75
N HIS A 21 14.85 2.94 -4.17
CA HIS A 21 13.86 2.01 -3.64
C HIS A 21 14.10 0.55 -4.04
N ILE A 22 14.48 0.29 -5.30
CA ILE A 22 14.70 -1.08 -5.80
C ILE A 22 15.90 -1.73 -5.09
N PRO A 23 17.09 -1.11 -5.06
CA PRO A 23 18.24 -1.66 -4.35
C PRO A 23 18.02 -1.78 -2.84
N ALA A 24 17.34 -0.81 -2.23
CA ALA A 24 16.97 -0.89 -0.81
C ALA A 24 16.06 -2.10 -0.55
N GLY A 25 15.01 -2.29 -1.36
CA GLY A 25 14.10 -3.43 -1.23
C GLY A 25 14.83 -4.77 -1.38
N TYR A 26 15.76 -4.86 -2.32
CA TYR A 26 16.59 -6.05 -2.46
C TYR A 26 17.47 -6.30 -1.22
N SER A 27 18.09 -5.25 -0.66
CA SER A 27 18.87 -5.36 0.58
C SER A 27 18.02 -5.82 1.76
N TYR A 28 16.78 -5.32 1.88
CA TYR A 28 15.85 -5.71 2.95
C TYR A 28 15.56 -7.22 2.94
N ILE A 29 15.35 -7.79 1.76
CA ILE A 29 15.03 -9.21 1.61
C ILE A 29 16.26 -10.09 1.79
N VAL A 30 17.40 -9.72 1.18
CA VAL A 30 18.60 -10.59 1.13
C VAL A 30 19.49 -10.43 2.36
N LYS A 31 19.63 -9.20 2.89
CA LYS A 31 20.47 -8.90 4.06
C LYS A 31 19.68 -8.74 5.35
N LYS A 32 18.33 -8.62 5.29
CA LYS A 32 17.45 -8.28 6.43
C LYS A 32 17.87 -6.98 7.11
N ASP A 33 18.19 -6.00 6.31
CA ASP A 33 18.80 -4.75 6.76
C ASP A 33 18.22 -3.59 5.96
N MET A 34 17.55 -2.67 6.66
CA MET A 34 16.85 -1.53 6.06
C MET A 34 17.63 -0.20 6.14
N ARG A 35 18.94 -0.25 6.44
CA ARG A 35 19.77 0.96 6.63
C ARG A 35 19.80 1.91 5.43
N ILE A 36 19.71 1.37 4.21
CA ILE A 36 19.94 2.14 2.98
C ILE A 36 18.86 3.20 2.73
N ASN A 37 17.59 2.89 2.95
CA ASN A 37 16.50 3.84 2.74
C ASN A 37 15.40 3.69 3.79
N PRO A 38 15.60 4.16 5.04
CA PRO A 38 14.61 4.08 6.11
C PRO A 38 13.50 5.15 6.02
N GLU A 39 13.53 6.04 5.01
CA GLU A 39 12.66 7.22 4.89
C GLU A 39 11.17 6.89 4.81
N HIS A 40 10.82 5.72 4.28
CA HIS A 40 9.44 5.24 4.17
C HIS A 40 9.30 3.82 4.72
N PRO A 41 8.08 3.41 5.15
CA PRO A 41 7.81 2.04 5.54
C PRO A 41 8.24 1.04 4.45
N PRO A 42 8.59 -0.21 4.82
CA PRO A 42 9.34 -1.08 3.92
C PRO A 42 8.51 -1.76 2.82
N LEU A 43 7.18 -1.88 2.96
CA LEU A 43 6.37 -2.82 2.18
C LEU A 43 6.49 -2.64 0.65
N VAL A 44 6.52 -1.40 0.14
CA VAL A 44 6.66 -1.16 -1.31
C VAL A 44 8.03 -1.63 -1.80
N LYS A 45 9.07 -1.34 -1.04
CA LYS A 45 10.45 -1.73 -1.33
C LYS A 45 10.63 -3.25 -1.24
N ASP A 46 10.02 -3.88 -0.23
CA ASP A 46 10.00 -5.34 -0.09
C ASP A 46 9.40 -6.03 -1.31
N LEU A 47 8.24 -5.53 -1.77
CA LEU A 47 7.58 -6.07 -2.95
C LEU A 47 8.47 -5.97 -4.20
N ALA A 48 9.15 -4.84 -4.39
CA ALA A 48 10.10 -4.66 -5.49
C ALA A 48 11.30 -5.60 -5.37
N GLY A 49 11.90 -5.70 -4.17
CA GLY A 49 13.03 -6.59 -3.88
C GLY A 49 12.67 -8.07 -4.04
N ILE A 50 11.49 -8.49 -3.58
CA ILE A 50 10.97 -9.86 -3.79
C ILE A 50 10.82 -10.14 -5.28
N SER A 51 10.26 -9.20 -6.06
CA SER A 51 10.08 -9.37 -7.49
C SER A 51 11.42 -9.49 -8.23
N ALA A 52 12.42 -8.68 -7.88
CA ALA A 52 13.78 -8.81 -8.40
C ALA A 52 14.41 -10.17 -8.04
N LEU A 53 14.20 -10.65 -6.81
CA LEU A 53 14.69 -11.96 -6.38
C LEU A 53 14.00 -13.11 -7.14
N ILE A 54 12.70 -12.99 -7.41
CA ILE A 54 11.95 -13.96 -8.21
C ILE A 54 12.51 -14.01 -9.63
N TYR A 55 12.75 -12.84 -10.25
CA TYR A 55 13.40 -12.74 -11.56
C TYR A 55 14.72 -13.50 -11.57
N SER A 56 15.61 -13.20 -10.63
CA SER A 56 16.92 -13.85 -10.51
C SER A 56 16.81 -15.39 -10.45
N LYS A 57 15.86 -15.91 -9.69
CA LYS A 57 15.65 -17.36 -9.54
C LYS A 57 15.07 -18.03 -10.79
N ILE A 58 14.14 -17.35 -11.48
CA ILE A 58 13.47 -17.92 -12.68
C ILE A 58 14.41 -17.94 -13.86
N ASN A 59 15.20 -16.86 -14.07
CA ASN A 59 16.04 -16.73 -15.26
C ASN A 59 17.47 -17.23 -15.04
N GLY A 60 17.85 -17.59 -13.80
CA GLY A 60 19.20 -17.99 -13.45
C GLY A 60 20.21 -16.84 -13.39
N ASP A 61 19.76 -15.60 -13.56
CA ASP A 61 20.60 -14.40 -13.52
C ASP A 61 20.95 -14.06 -12.07
N LYS A 62 22.23 -14.20 -11.70
CA LYS A 62 22.68 -13.84 -10.37
C LYS A 62 22.70 -12.32 -10.20
N ILE A 63 22.00 -11.81 -9.18
CA ILE A 63 22.08 -10.40 -8.78
C ILE A 63 23.27 -10.24 -7.81
N ASN A 64 24.26 -9.45 -8.21
CA ASN A 64 25.44 -9.14 -7.42
C ASN A 64 25.11 -8.01 -6.43
N PHE A 65 25.46 -8.25 -5.16
CA PHE A 65 25.25 -7.25 -4.11
C PHE A 65 26.59 -6.54 -3.83
N PRO A 66 26.67 -5.20 -3.98
CA PRO A 66 27.94 -4.46 -3.80
C PRO A 66 28.19 -4.16 -2.30
N ASP A 67 28.49 -5.17 -1.49
CA ASP A 67 28.70 -5.04 -0.05
C ASP A 67 30.06 -4.43 0.36
N ALA A 68 31.02 -4.37 -0.55
CA ALA A 68 32.35 -3.82 -0.28
C ALA A 68 32.47 -2.30 -0.45
N ILE A 69 31.41 -1.62 -0.95
CA ILE A 69 31.47 -0.18 -1.22
C ILE A 69 31.13 0.68 0.02
N PRO A 70 31.71 1.89 0.14
CA PRO A 70 31.42 2.79 1.26
C PRO A 70 29.94 3.11 1.43
N ALA A 71 29.20 3.22 0.32
CA ALA A 71 27.75 3.51 0.32
C ALA A 71 26.92 2.44 1.07
N TRP A 72 27.41 1.19 1.13
CA TRP A 72 26.80 0.15 1.96
C TRP A 72 27.33 0.14 3.39
N GLN A 73 28.65 0.36 3.56
CA GLN A 73 29.31 0.15 4.83
C GLN A 73 29.15 1.28 5.84
N ASN A 74 29.35 2.54 5.43
CA ASN A 74 29.49 3.67 6.34
C ASN A 74 29.12 5.04 5.77
N GLU A 75 28.68 5.14 4.51
CA GLU A 75 28.31 6.44 3.93
C GLU A 75 26.98 6.92 4.49
N ILE A 76 26.97 8.09 5.10
CA ILE A 76 25.74 8.73 5.57
C ILE A 76 24.89 9.10 4.36
N ASN A 77 23.62 8.65 4.35
CA ASN A 77 22.69 8.85 3.24
C ASN A 77 23.17 8.26 1.89
N GLY A 78 23.90 7.16 1.95
CA GLY A 78 24.50 6.49 0.80
C GLY A 78 23.51 5.82 -0.18
N GLN A 79 22.21 6.00 0.00
CA GLN A 79 21.14 5.35 -0.78
C GLN A 79 21.29 5.55 -2.29
N TRP A 80 21.70 6.74 -2.74
CA TRP A 80 21.86 7.07 -4.15
C TRP A 80 23.10 6.40 -4.75
N ASN A 81 24.23 6.50 -4.05
CA ASN A 81 25.48 5.88 -4.46
C ASN A 81 25.37 4.35 -4.43
N PHE A 82 24.72 3.79 -3.41
CA PHE A 82 24.44 2.36 -3.35
C PHE A 82 23.55 1.93 -4.51
N GLY A 83 22.47 2.66 -4.77
CA GLY A 83 21.54 2.37 -5.84
C GLY A 83 22.19 2.39 -7.23
N PHE A 84 22.97 3.42 -7.51
CA PHE A 84 23.73 3.52 -8.76
C PHE A 84 24.71 2.34 -8.93
N ASN A 85 25.47 2.04 -7.89
CA ASN A 85 26.41 0.90 -7.92
C ASN A 85 25.68 -0.42 -8.11
N PHE A 86 24.60 -0.66 -7.38
CA PHE A 86 23.80 -1.88 -7.49
C PHE A 86 23.25 -2.08 -8.89
N LEU A 87 22.63 -1.06 -9.48
CA LEU A 87 21.98 -1.18 -10.80
C LEU A 87 23.01 -1.21 -11.94
N TYR A 88 24.03 -0.35 -11.92
CA TYR A 88 24.79 -0.03 -13.13
C TYR A 88 26.28 -0.42 -13.07
N THR A 89 26.89 -0.60 -11.90
CA THR A 89 28.32 -0.91 -11.80
C THR A 89 28.64 -2.29 -11.22
N ALA A 90 27.70 -2.92 -10.52
CA ALA A 90 27.88 -4.26 -9.94
C ALA A 90 27.73 -5.40 -10.97
N ASN A 91 27.76 -5.09 -12.26
CA ASN A 91 27.57 -6.06 -13.34
C ASN A 91 26.22 -6.80 -13.25
N ASN A 92 25.17 -6.09 -12.89
CA ASN A 92 23.80 -6.55 -12.86
C ASN A 92 23.08 -6.20 -14.17
N ASN A 93 22.06 -7.00 -14.54
CA ASN A 93 21.14 -6.66 -15.62
C ASN A 93 20.10 -5.66 -15.10
N ALA A 94 20.44 -4.36 -15.16
CA ALA A 94 19.61 -3.28 -14.62
C ALA A 94 18.21 -3.25 -15.23
N ASP A 95 18.12 -3.40 -16.56
CA ASP A 95 16.84 -3.30 -17.28
C ASP A 95 15.85 -4.37 -16.80
N ASN A 96 16.31 -5.60 -16.66
CA ASN A 96 15.48 -6.69 -16.16
C ASN A 96 15.13 -6.52 -14.68
N ILE A 97 16.05 -6.09 -13.83
CA ILE A 97 15.77 -5.82 -12.41
C ILE A 97 14.71 -4.74 -12.28
N ILE A 98 14.83 -3.63 -13.00
CA ILE A 98 13.88 -2.52 -12.99
C ILE A 98 12.51 -2.99 -13.48
N PHE A 99 12.47 -3.66 -14.64
CA PHE A 99 11.23 -4.19 -15.21
C PHE A 99 10.45 -5.06 -14.20
N TRP A 100 11.11 -6.07 -13.64
CA TRP A 100 10.46 -6.98 -12.71
C TRP A 100 10.05 -6.29 -11.40
N SER A 101 10.86 -5.36 -10.91
CA SER A 101 10.55 -4.60 -9.69
C SER A 101 9.31 -3.69 -9.85
N ARG A 102 8.95 -3.30 -11.06
CA ARG A 102 7.75 -2.49 -11.38
C ARG A 102 6.45 -3.30 -11.37
N ILE A 103 6.51 -4.62 -11.56
CA ILE A 103 5.33 -5.47 -11.63
C ILE A 103 4.40 -5.32 -10.40
N PRO A 104 4.90 -5.34 -9.15
CA PRO A 104 4.04 -5.13 -7.99
C PRO A 104 3.29 -3.80 -7.99
N SER A 105 3.93 -2.71 -8.42
CA SER A 105 3.30 -1.38 -8.51
C SER A 105 2.16 -1.38 -9.52
N ILE A 106 2.35 -2.00 -10.69
CA ILE A 106 1.31 -2.17 -11.70
C ILE A 106 0.14 -2.98 -11.14
N LEU A 107 0.40 -4.06 -10.41
CA LEU A 107 -0.66 -4.86 -9.79
C LEU A 107 -1.46 -4.05 -8.76
N ILE A 108 -0.80 -3.24 -7.94
CA ILE A 108 -1.46 -2.35 -6.97
C ILE A 108 -2.35 -1.32 -7.70
N MET A 109 -1.85 -0.73 -8.79
CA MET A 109 -2.62 0.18 -9.64
C MET A 109 -3.89 -0.50 -10.19
N LEU A 110 -3.80 -1.74 -10.66
CA LEU A 110 -4.96 -2.50 -11.16
C LEU A 110 -5.97 -2.81 -10.04
N VAL A 111 -5.47 -3.19 -8.86
CA VAL A 111 -6.30 -3.42 -7.67
C VAL A 111 -7.06 -2.14 -7.27
N LEU A 112 -6.40 -0.98 -7.30
CA LEU A 112 -7.08 0.31 -7.05
C LEU A 112 -8.21 0.56 -8.05
N GLY A 113 -7.97 0.34 -9.34
CA GLY A 113 -9.00 0.47 -10.39
C GLY A 113 -10.21 -0.44 -10.14
N PHE A 114 -9.96 -1.69 -9.74
CA PHE A 114 -11.02 -2.61 -9.34
C PHE A 114 -11.84 -2.08 -8.15
N TYR A 115 -11.20 -1.53 -7.13
CA TYR A 115 -11.92 -0.97 -5.96
C TYR A 115 -12.66 0.32 -6.28
N ILE A 116 -12.15 1.17 -7.18
CA ILE A 116 -12.86 2.36 -7.68
C ILE A 116 -14.16 1.93 -8.36
N PHE A 117 -14.08 0.97 -9.30
CA PHE A 117 -15.27 0.40 -9.93
C PHE A 117 -16.25 -0.18 -8.92
N LYS A 118 -15.74 -1.03 -8.02
CA LYS A 118 -16.55 -1.75 -7.03
C LYS A 118 -17.29 -0.80 -6.09
N TRP A 119 -16.58 0.14 -5.49
CA TRP A 119 -17.19 1.05 -4.52
C TRP A 119 -18.17 2.01 -5.17
N THR A 120 -17.81 2.59 -6.32
CA THR A 120 -18.72 3.46 -7.07
C THR A 120 -19.97 2.69 -7.53
N ARG A 121 -19.81 1.44 -7.96
CA ARG A 121 -20.95 0.57 -8.32
C ARG A 121 -21.87 0.31 -7.13
N GLU A 122 -21.32 0.09 -5.94
CA GLU A 122 -22.11 -0.16 -4.71
C GLU A 122 -22.94 1.07 -4.29
N ILE A 123 -22.45 2.30 -4.56
CA ILE A 123 -23.14 3.54 -4.17
C ILE A 123 -24.10 4.04 -5.27
N TYR A 124 -23.68 4.04 -6.52
CA TYR A 124 -24.36 4.73 -7.63
C TYR A 124 -24.76 3.81 -8.78
N GLY A 125 -24.52 2.50 -8.66
CA GLY A 125 -24.88 1.52 -9.68
C GLY A 125 -23.83 1.29 -10.75
N LYS A 126 -24.09 0.27 -11.60
CA LYS A 126 -23.12 -0.26 -12.57
C LYS A 126 -22.60 0.79 -13.57
N LYS A 127 -23.51 1.64 -14.10
CA LYS A 127 -23.11 2.66 -15.08
C LYS A 127 -22.11 3.64 -14.51
N ALA A 128 -22.38 4.16 -13.30
CA ALA A 128 -21.45 5.07 -12.61
C ALA A 128 -20.09 4.41 -12.31
N GLY A 129 -20.11 3.13 -11.90
CA GLY A 129 -18.86 2.37 -11.71
C GLY A 129 -18.02 2.27 -12.97
N LEU A 130 -18.65 2.02 -14.13
CA LEU A 130 -17.95 1.96 -15.42
C LEU A 130 -17.37 3.31 -15.83
N VAL A 131 -18.10 4.41 -15.61
CA VAL A 131 -17.60 5.77 -15.90
C VAL A 131 -16.41 6.10 -14.99
N ALA A 132 -16.49 5.80 -13.69
CA ALA A 132 -15.38 6.02 -12.76
C ALA A 132 -14.12 5.21 -13.17
N LEU A 133 -14.30 3.94 -13.53
CA LEU A 133 -13.20 3.11 -14.00
C LEU A 133 -12.61 3.65 -15.32
N PHE A 134 -13.45 4.09 -16.25
CA PHE A 134 -13.02 4.69 -17.52
C PHE A 134 -12.13 5.93 -17.28
N LEU A 135 -12.59 6.86 -16.44
CA LEU A 135 -11.82 8.05 -16.10
C LEU A 135 -10.49 7.69 -15.40
N TYR A 136 -10.51 6.70 -14.50
CA TYR A 136 -9.31 6.21 -13.84
C TYR A 136 -8.30 5.62 -14.82
N VAL A 137 -8.75 4.75 -15.74
CA VAL A 137 -7.89 4.06 -16.71
C VAL A 137 -7.25 5.03 -17.71
N LEU A 138 -7.93 6.12 -18.05
CA LEU A 138 -7.44 7.13 -18.98
C LEU A 138 -6.71 8.29 -18.30
N SER A 139 -6.57 8.28 -16.97
CA SER A 139 -5.83 9.32 -16.25
C SER A 139 -4.32 9.24 -16.57
N PRO A 140 -3.73 10.28 -17.19
CA PRO A 140 -2.29 10.29 -17.47
C PRO A 140 -1.44 10.16 -16.20
N THR A 141 -1.84 10.82 -15.11
CA THR A 141 -1.17 10.76 -13.81
C THR A 141 -1.13 9.32 -13.27
N VAL A 142 -2.27 8.60 -13.35
CA VAL A 142 -2.33 7.21 -12.90
C VAL A 142 -1.45 6.31 -13.76
N LEU A 143 -1.49 6.46 -15.08
CA LEU A 143 -0.67 5.66 -16.00
C LEU A 143 0.82 5.92 -15.80
N THR A 144 1.22 7.18 -15.57
CA THR A 144 2.62 7.54 -15.37
C THR A 144 3.14 7.05 -14.02
N HIS A 145 2.47 7.38 -12.92
CA HIS A 145 2.97 7.06 -11.57
C HIS A 145 2.68 5.63 -11.13
N GLY A 146 1.66 4.98 -11.71
CA GLY A 146 1.28 3.61 -11.32
C GLY A 146 2.23 2.52 -11.79
N ARG A 147 3.14 2.83 -12.70
CA ARG A 147 4.12 1.90 -13.25
C ARG A 147 5.46 1.89 -12.54
N PHE A 148 5.78 2.94 -11.79
CA PHE A 148 7.07 3.09 -11.12
C PHE A 148 7.07 2.55 -9.68
N VAL A 149 8.26 2.18 -9.19
CA VAL A 149 8.47 1.76 -7.81
C VAL A 149 8.57 2.99 -6.90
N THR A 150 7.42 3.65 -6.73
CA THR A 150 7.25 4.80 -5.84
C THR A 150 6.22 4.46 -4.76
N THR A 151 6.17 5.25 -3.70
CA THR A 151 5.22 5.04 -2.61
C THR A 151 3.86 5.71 -2.84
N ASP A 152 3.72 6.59 -3.86
CA ASP A 152 2.55 7.45 -4.05
C ASP A 152 1.32 6.69 -4.53
N MET A 153 1.46 5.92 -5.60
CA MET A 153 0.35 5.10 -6.10
C MET A 153 -0.06 4.00 -5.09
N PRO A 154 0.87 3.26 -4.49
CA PRO A 154 0.55 2.30 -3.44
C PRO A 154 -0.20 2.93 -2.26
N VAL A 155 0.24 4.09 -1.73
CA VAL A 155 -0.45 4.73 -0.61
C VAL A 155 -1.83 5.23 -1.00
N ALA A 156 -2.02 5.76 -2.21
CA ALA A 156 -3.35 6.15 -2.71
C ALA A 156 -4.30 4.95 -2.75
N ALA A 157 -3.82 3.78 -3.22
CA ALA A 157 -4.57 2.53 -3.18
C ALA A 157 -4.87 2.10 -1.73
N GLY A 158 -3.88 2.14 -0.86
CA GLY A 158 -4.02 1.78 0.55
C GLY A 158 -5.07 2.65 1.27
N ILE A 159 -4.99 3.97 1.11
CA ILE A 159 -5.95 4.94 1.70
C ILE A 159 -7.38 4.66 1.20
N PHE A 160 -7.54 4.50 -0.12
CA PHE A 160 -8.86 4.26 -0.72
C PHE A 160 -9.49 2.96 -0.22
N ILE A 161 -8.73 1.87 -0.26
CA ILE A 161 -9.21 0.54 0.12
C ILE A 161 -9.44 0.44 1.65
N ALA A 162 -8.55 1.02 2.46
CA ALA A 162 -8.73 1.08 3.91
C ALA A 162 -9.99 1.84 4.29
N THR A 163 -10.25 2.99 3.66
CA THR A 163 -11.46 3.79 3.89
C THR A 163 -12.72 3.01 3.49
N TYR A 164 -12.69 2.32 2.35
CA TYR A 164 -13.82 1.47 1.92
C TYR A 164 -14.17 0.41 2.98
N TYR A 165 -13.19 -0.35 3.45
CA TYR A 165 -13.44 -1.40 4.45
C TYR A 165 -13.77 -0.84 5.83
N PHE A 166 -13.18 0.28 6.20
CA PHE A 166 -13.49 0.95 7.47
C PHE A 166 -14.94 1.41 7.52
N ILE A 167 -15.45 2.09 6.49
CA ILE A 167 -16.86 2.49 6.39
C ILE A 167 -17.78 1.26 6.40
N LYS A 168 -17.37 0.17 5.74
CA LYS A 168 -18.13 -1.07 5.75
C LYS A 168 -18.18 -1.71 7.14
N ALA A 169 -17.10 -1.64 7.92
CA ALA A 169 -17.05 -2.11 9.29
C ALA A 169 -17.89 -1.25 10.23
N LEU A 170 -17.89 0.09 10.04
CA LEU A 170 -18.76 0.99 10.82
C LEU A 170 -20.25 0.70 10.57
N LYS A 171 -20.63 0.48 9.31
CA LYS A 171 -22.04 0.20 8.95
C LYS A 171 -22.49 -1.20 9.38
N ASN A 172 -21.61 -2.18 9.33
CA ASN A 172 -21.92 -3.57 9.68
C ASN A 172 -20.71 -4.21 10.40
N PRO A 173 -20.63 -4.09 11.75
CA PRO A 173 -19.48 -4.50 12.55
C PRO A 173 -19.45 -6.00 12.83
N ILE A 174 -19.54 -6.83 11.80
CA ILE A 174 -19.31 -8.29 11.90
C ILE A 174 -17.81 -8.60 11.94
N LYS A 175 -17.43 -9.70 12.56
CA LYS A 175 -16.02 -10.12 12.72
C LYS A 175 -15.21 -10.02 11.43
N LYS A 176 -15.78 -10.48 10.31
CA LYS A 176 -15.14 -10.43 8.99
C LYS A 176 -14.76 -9.00 8.57
N ASN A 177 -15.68 -8.05 8.70
CA ASN A 177 -15.45 -6.66 8.29
C ASN A 177 -14.41 -5.98 9.20
N ILE A 178 -14.43 -6.27 10.50
CA ILE A 178 -13.47 -5.75 11.48
C ILE A 178 -12.05 -6.25 11.14
N ILE A 179 -11.91 -7.56 10.93
CA ILE A 179 -10.62 -8.18 10.61
C ILE A 179 -10.06 -7.62 9.30
N ILE A 180 -10.86 -7.60 8.23
CA ILE A 180 -10.42 -7.08 6.93
C ILE A 180 -10.05 -5.60 7.04
N SER A 181 -10.85 -4.79 7.74
CA SER A 181 -10.56 -3.37 7.93
C SER A 181 -9.24 -3.14 8.65
N GLY A 182 -8.96 -3.91 9.72
CA GLY A 182 -7.71 -3.84 10.46
C GLY A 182 -6.50 -4.26 9.63
N ILE A 183 -6.61 -5.37 8.88
CA ILE A 183 -5.53 -5.85 8.00
C ILE A 183 -5.22 -4.81 6.92
N VAL A 184 -6.25 -4.29 6.24
CA VAL A 184 -6.05 -3.32 5.16
C VAL A 184 -5.52 -1.98 5.69
N LEU A 185 -5.95 -1.56 6.87
CA LEU A 185 -5.37 -0.38 7.55
C LEU A 185 -3.87 -0.61 7.85
N GLY A 186 -3.51 -1.76 8.43
CA GLY A 186 -2.12 -2.12 8.70
C GLY A 186 -1.26 -2.11 7.43
N ILE A 187 -1.76 -2.70 6.34
CA ILE A 187 -1.10 -2.67 5.02
C ILE A 187 -0.94 -1.22 4.54
N ALA A 188 -1.99 -0.39 4.62
CA ALA A 188 -1.91 1.00 4.18
C ALA A 188 -0.83 1.80 4.94
N LEU A 189 -0.72 1.58 6.26
CA LEU A 189 0.29 2.22 7.11
C LEU A 189 1.73 1.76 6.79
N LEU A 190 1.89 0.58 6.18
CA LEU A 190 3.18 0.05 5.73
C LEU A 190 3.61 0.53 4.34
N LEU A 191 2.76 1.27 3.61
CA LEU A 191 3.07 1.77 2.26
C LEU A 191 3.79 3.13 2.27
N LYS A 192 3.36 4.06 3.13
CA LYS A 192 3.96 5.41 3.26
C LYS A 192 3.62 6.02 4.61
N PHE A 193 4.54 6.80 5.21
CA PHE A 193 4.27 7.48 6.49
C PHE A 193 3.06 8.41 6.44
N SER A 194 2.77 9.06 5.30
CA SER A 194 1.57 9.88 5.18
C SER A 194 0.26 9.13 5.41
N ALA A 195 0.23 7.80 5.26
CA ALA A 195 -0.93 6.99 5.60
C ALA A 195 -1.31 7.01 7.09
N PHE A 196 -0.39 7.44 7.99
CA PHE A 196 -0.73 7.64 9.40
C PHE A 196 -1.82 8.70 9.62
N LEU A 197 -2.05 9.59 8.66
CA LEU A 197 -3.19 10.51 8.65
C LEU A 197 -4.56 9.78 8.60
N LEU A 198 -4.59 8.51 8.20
CA LEU A 198 -5.81 7.69 8.31
C LEU A 198 -6.26 7.49 9.76
N ILE A 199 -5.36 7.51 10.73
CA ILE A 199 -5.72 7.32 12.14
C ILE A 199 -6.64 8.44 12.63
N PRO A 200 -6.23 9.74 12.62
CA PRO A 200 -7.12 10.83 13.00
C PRO A 200 -8.34 10.94 12.07
N PHE A 201 -8.19 10.65 10.79
CA PHE A 201 -9.30 10.63 9.83
C PHE A 201 -10.36 9.57 10.21
N PHE A 202 -9.95 8.36 10.60
CA PHE A 202 -10.88 7.31 11.01
C PHE A 202 -11.54 7.61 12.35
N VAL A 203 -10.81 8.24 13.28
CA VAL A 203 -11.42 8.76 14.52
C VAL A 203 -12.51 9.79 14.20
N LEU A 204 -12.23 10.71 13.27
CA LEU A 204 -13.25 11.69 12.80
C LEU A 204 -14.46 10.99 12.18
N LEU A 205 -14.25 9.97 11.35
CA LEU A 205 -15.37 9.19 10.76
C LEU A 205 -16.19 8.47 11.83
N ILE A 206 -15.58 7.93 12.89
CA ILE A 206 -16.30 7.34 14.02
C ILE A 206 -17.18 8.41 14.69
N ILE A 207 -16.63 9.59 14.96
CA ILE A 207 -17.37 10.70 15.59
C ILE A 207 -18.55 11.11 14.72
N ILE A 208 -18.34 11.33 13.42
CA ILE A 208 -19.41 11.68 12.47
C ILE A 208 -20.49 10.59 12.43
N PHE A 209 -20.10 9.32 12.42
CA PHE A 209 -21.04 8.19 12.43
C PHE A 209 -21.86 8.16 13.71
N ILE A 210 -21.27 8.38 14.88
CA ILE A 210 -21.95 8.45 16.16
C ILE A 210 -22.96 9.60 16.18
N ILE A 211 -22.54 10.81 15.79
CA ILE A 211 -23.40 12.01 15.74
C ILE A 211 -24.58 11.75 14.79
N SER A 212 -24.33 11.22 13.60
CA SER A 212 -25.35 10.88 12.62
C SER A 212 -26.40 9.91 13.20
N LYS A 213 -25.98 8.89 13.92
CA LYS A 213 -26.87 7.92 14.57
C LYS A 213 -27.69 8.54 15.67
N ILE A 214 -27.14 9.43 16.51
CA ILE A 214 -27.83 10.13 17.59
C ILE A 214 -28.88 11.08 17.00
N LEU A 215 -28.52 11.86 15.97
CA LEU A 215 -29.47 12.79 15.32
C LEU A 215 -30.63 12.04 14.66
N HIS A 216 -30.30 10.96 13.93
CA HIS A 216 -31.34 10.15 13.29
C HIS A 216 -32.28 9.51 14.31
N SER A 217 -31.78 9.01 15.43
CA SER A 217 -32.59 8.46 16.51
C SER A 217 -33.52 9.51 17.17
N LYS A 218 -33.07 10.77 17.31
CA LYS A 218 -33.90 11.87 17.85
C LYS A 218 -34.96 12.35 16.88
N LEU A 219 -34.70 12.31 15.57
CA LEU A 219 -35.64 12.77 14.52
C LEU A 219 -36.66 11.68 14.14
N SER A 220 -36.36 10.41 14.38
CA SER A 220 -37.26 9.30 14.12
C SER A 220 -38.26 9.17 15.27
N LEU A 221 -39.44 9.78 15.09
CA LEU A 221 -40.59 9.66 16.01
C LEU A 221 -41.20 8.24 16.05
N ASN A 222 -40.70 7.32 15.23
CA ASN A 222 -41.19 5.95 15.13
C ASN A 222 -40.18 4.95 15.66
N ASN A 223 -40.35 4.51 16.91
CA ASN A 223 -39.49 3.56 17.64
C ASN A 223 -39.36 2.16 17.00
N ASN A 224 -40.01 1.88 15.87
CA ASN A 224 -40.08 0.56 15.25
C ASN A 224 -39.19 0.41 14.00
N SER A 225 -38.31 1.35 13.68
CA SER A 225 -37.38 1.16 12.54
C SER A 225 -36.30 0.13 12.86
N PRO A 226 -36.11 -0.91 12.03
CA PRO A 226 -35.11 -1.97 12.26
C PRO A 226 -33.66 -1.45 12.29
N ASP A 227 -33.41 -0.22 11.83
CA ASP A 227 -32.10 0.42 11.81
C ASP A 227 -31.56 0.83 13.20
N ILE A 228 -32.40 0.82 14.24
CA ILE A 228 -32.02 1.14 15.64
C ILE A 228 -31.33 -0.07 16.32
N LYS A 229 -31.45 -1.29 15.74
CA LYS A 229 -30.91 -2.54 16.36
C LYS A 229 -29.40 -2.62 16.48
N TYR A 230 -28.64 -1.84 15.70
CA TYR A 230 -27.20 -1.73 15.89
C TYR A 230 -26.86 -0.49 16.73
N GLY A 231 -27.36 -0.48 17.96
CA GLY A 231 -27.11 0.59 18.93
C GLY A 231 -25.59 0.79 19.13
N LEU A 232 -25.24 2.04 19.48
CA LEU A 232 -23.90 2.45 19.94
C LEU A 232 -23.57 1.75 21.28
N GLY A 233 -23.70 0.43 21.31
CA GLY A 233 -23.37 -0.39 22.46
C GLY A 233 -21.88 -0.63 22.60
N PHE A 234 -21.45 -1.12 23.75
CA PHE A 234 -20.06 -1.47 24.05
C PHE A 234 -19.37 -2.26 22.95
N LYS A 235 -20.09 -3.18 22.29
CA LYS A 235 -19.58 -3.97 21.14
C LYS A 235 -19.11 -3.12 19.97
N PHE A 236 -19.75 -1.98 19.68
CA PHE A 236 -19.35 -1.07 18.61
C PHE A 236 -17.98 -0.45 18.89
N TYR A 237 -17.78 0.09 20.09
CA TYR A 237 -16.52 0.70 20.50
C TYR A 237 -15.38 -0.33 20.51
N VAL A 238 -15.64 -1.53 21.04
CA VAL A 238 -14.69 -2.64 21.00
C VAL A 238 -14.32 -3.00 19.53
N SER A 239 -15.31 -3.01 18.64
CA SER A 239 -15.06 -3.28 17.20
C SER A 239 -14.14 -2.23 16.57
N CYS A 240 -14.40 -0.95 16.83
CA CYS A 240 -13.54 0.13 16.35
C CYS A 240 -12.11 0.02 16.89
N PHE A 241 -11.96 -0.26 18.18
CA PHE A 241 -10.65 -0.46 18.82
C PHE A 241 -9.91 -1.66 18.24
N MET A 242 -10.59 -2.77 18.03
CA MET A 242 -10.01 -3.99 17.46
C MET A 242 -9.43 -3.77 16.05
N ILE A 243 -9.98 -2.86 15.24
CA ILE A 243 -9.42 -2.51 13.92
C ILE A 243 -7.99 -1.99 14.08
N PHE A 244 -7.74 -1.09 15.03
CA PHE A 244 -6.41 -0.53 15.26
C PHE A 244 -5.43 -1.56 15.86
N ILE A 245 -5.91 -2.44 16.76
CA ILE A 245 -5.09 -3.54 17.30
C ILE A 245 -4.65 -4.49 16.19
N ILE A 246 -5.58 -4.88 15.29
CA ILE A 246 -5.25 -5.75 14.16
C ILE A 246 -4.27 -5.05 13.21
N ALA A 247 -4.43 -3.74 12.96
CA ALA A 247 -3.48 -2.99 12.16
C ALA A 247 -2.08 -3.00 12.78
N ALA A 248 -1.96 -2.78 14.08
CA ALA A 248 -0.69 -2.87 14.81
C ALA A 248 -0.08 -4.28 14.74
N ALA A 249 -0.91 -5.31 14.85
CA ALA A 249 -0.47 -6.71 14.72
C ALA A 249 0.03 -7.07 13.31
N VAL A 250 -0.42 -6.37 12.27
CA VAL A 250 0.10 -6.52 10.89
C VAL A 250 1.44 -5.78 10.73
N ILE A 251 1.58 -4.60 11.34
CA ILE A 251 2.78 -3.76 11.21
C ILE A 251 3.96 -4.38 11.96
N TYR A 252 3.74 -4.84 13.19
CA TYR A 252 4.79 -5.27 14.11
C TYR A 252 5.70 -6.37 13.55
N PRO A 253 5.21 -7.50 12.99
CA PRO A 253 6.07 -8.56 12.47
C PRO A 253 6.96 -8.11 11.31
N LEU A 254 6.45 -7.22 10.44
CA LEU A 254 7.22 -6.73 9.31
C LEU A 254 8.42 -5.89 9.78
N TYR A 255 8.19 -4.96 10.71
CA TYR A 255 9.30 -4.19 11.27
C TYR A 255 10.27 -5.06 12.06
N GLN A 256 9.80 -6.07 12.82
CA GLN A 256 10.68 -7.01 13.51
C GLN A 256 11.60 -7.76 12.55
N TYR A 257 11.10 -8.15 11.37
CA TYR A 257 11.92 -8.79 10.34
C TYR A 257 13.05 -7.88 9.86
N HIS A 258 12.79 -6.58 9.69
CA HIS A 258 13.74 -5.60 9.16
C HIS A 258 14.78 -5.12 10.17
N VAL A 259 14.47 -5.21 11.46
CA VAL A 259 15.41 -4.83 12.54
C VAL A 259 16.05 -6.04 13.23
N TRP A 260 15.88 -7.23 12.67
CA TRP A 260 16.37 -8.47 13.27
C TRP A 260 17.89 -8.52 13.42
N ASN A 261 18.60 -7.85 12.54
CA ASN A 261 20.08 -7.83 12.51
C ASN A 261 20.67 -6.50 13.05
N TYR A 262 19.89 -5.66 13.69
CA TYR A 262 20.34 -4.45 14.38
C TYR A 262 20.73 -4.75 15.80
#